data_bc5da85043a264939532c79da00500c7
#
_entry.id   bc5da85043a264939532c79da00500c7
#
_cell.length_a   1.000
_cell.length_b   1.000
_cell.length_c   1.000
_cell.angle_alpha   90.00
_cell.angle_beta   90.00
_cell.angle_gamma   90.00
#
_symmetry.space_group_name_H-M   'P 1'
#
loop_
_entity.id
_entity.type
_entity.pdbx_description
1 polymer ?
#
loop_
_entity_poly.entity_id
_entity_poly.type
_entity_poly.pdbx_seq_one_letter_code
_entity_poly.pdbx_strand_id
1 'polypeptide(L)'
;MSDLYQSNRKLVAIYRQQLQQKIVSLHQARQSSNNSDIDPQKFYLGFKDRAIELVQKETGLLQKECRDSDNCHLLLLKQTALVDTLVQASFYSAVWYFNHQNNQEWTTQSVPIAIVARGGYGREEMYFRSDVDIEIVSESSVSESDKNSAEQIIRHFEYLFIFQDIFPATINACYTENETFEKDQDPAKVPEFMALLEHRFVAGNSLVYSEFKSSIKTVSLLYREEIQKHCLSHEGCYEVQNTVFQQEPNIKEEMRRLYWALVSVRFLQNLNTTNQFELLNELFAKNLLSPLAYKSMQNGFHLLSRIRLFLHTFQKGTHRDTMSFEVREKIAQSMGFDVKTFFKTYFYDAVYPLKRFSRNLYWESMAADTKKKKCLSEFFALNTQNQIYFEKNSENLFSQEPLWMFKVFTWVAERNYYLSYEVTRAIEQHVDQAYLVFMDEESKLETQDCFKRIIRGKYFAKAIRLLHEFGILGDYFIPEFNNLKGILQDIYVHKFPTDIHILSALDVLNGLEFRDTADPFLSELYHSQRDKTALKLSVLLHDIGKGAKVGDQNEELVGARMIPQILNNLGYSDN
;
A
#
# COMPACT_ATOMS: atom_id res chain seq x y z
N MET A 1 -13.62 7.95 14.38
CA MET A 1 -12.21 7.60 14.10
C MET A 1 -11.25 8.79 14.15
N SER A 2 -11.64 10.02 13.76
CA SER A 2 -10.81 11.21 14.01
C SER A 2 -10.41 11.31 15.49
N ASP A 3 -11.32 10.99 16.40
CA ASP A 3 -11.09 11.00 17.84
C ASP A 3 -10.06 9.96 18.29
N LEU A 4 -9.98 8.80 17.60
CA LEU A 4 -8.97 7.77 17.88
C LEU A 4 -7.56 8.26 17.53
N TYR A 5 -7.39 8.87 16.37
CA TYR A 5 -6.08 9.38 15.95
C TYR A 5 -5.63 10.56 16.82
N GLN A 6 -6.54 11.46 17.19
CA GLN A 6 -6.24 12.53 18.13
C GLN A 6 -5.89 11.98 19.53
N SER A 7 -6.60 10.93 19.98
CA SER A 7 -6.28 10.24 21.23
C SER A 7 -4.90 9.60 21.18
N ASN A 8 -4.56 8.92 20.08
CA ASN A 8 -3.24 8.33 19.87
C ASN A 8 -2.13 9.39 19.90
N ARG A 9 -2.33 10.55 19.27
CA ARG A 9 -1.38 11.68 19.31
C ARG A 9 -1.15 12.19 20.76
N LYS A 10 -2.21 12.26 21.58
CA LYS A 10 -2.08 12.63 23.00
C LYS A 10 -1.28 11.58 23.80
N LEU A 11 -1.56 10.30 23.58
CA LEU A 11 -0.83 9.22 24.25
C LEU A 11 0.65 9.21 23.86
N VAL A 12 0.96 9.47 22.61
CA VAL A 12 2.35 9.58 22.14
C VAL A 12 3.07 10.79 22.73
N ALA A 13 2.38 11.92 22.93
CA ALA A 13 2.96 13.07 23.61
C ALA A 13 3.38 12.75 25.06
N ILE A 14 2.55 12.00 25.78
CA ILE A 14 2.88 11.51 27.13
C ILE A 14 4.09 10.56 27.07
N TYR A 15 4.09 9.63 26.13
CA TYR A 15 5.20 8.69 25.94
C TYR A 15 6.52 9.42 25.61
N ARG A 16 6.49 10.45 24.76
CA ARG A 16 7.66 11.32 24.47
C ARG A 16 8.21 11.98 25.75
N GLN A 17 7.35 12.49 26.62
CA GLN A 17 7.78 13.06 27.90
C GLN A 17 8.48 12.02 28.80
N GLN A 18 7.94 10.79 28.85
CA GLN A 18 8.57 9.70 29.60
C GLN A 18 9.95 9.32 29.02
N LEU A 19 10.07 9.29 27.68
CA LEU A 19 11.35 9.04 27.02
C LEU A 19 12.37 10.15 27.29
N GLN A 20 11.95 11.41 27.24
CA GLN A 20 12.84 12.55 27.54
C GLN A 20 13.39 12.48 28.97
N GLN A 21 12.58 12.09 29.96
CA GLN A 21 13.05 11.88 31.33
C GLN A 21 14.12 10.78 31.42
N LYS A 22 13.95 9.69 30.67
CA LYS A 22 14.93 8.59 30.62
C LYS A 22 16.23 9.04 29.95
N ILE A 23 16.18 9.93 28.97
CA ILE A 23 17.34 10.48 28.27
C ILE A 23 18.11 11.47 29.13
N VAL A 24 17.48 12.24 30.00
CA VAL A 24 18.19 13.08 30.97
C VAL A 24 19.19 12.25 31.77
N SER A 25 18.87 11.01 32.12
CA SER A 25 19.81 10.08 32.75
C SER A 25 21.02 9.71 31.88
N LEU A 26 20.85 9.69 30.54
CA LEU A 26 21.96 9.52 29.59
C LEU A 26 22.89 10.72 29.60
N HIS A 27 22.39 11.90 29.91
CA HIS A 27 23.15 13.14 29.98
C HIS A 27 23.77 13.38 31.37
N GLN A 28 23.18 12.88 32.46
CA GLN A 28 23.69 13.07 33.81
C GLN A 28 25.06 12.42 34.04
N ALA A 29 25.43 11.40 33.29
CA ALA A 29 26.77 10.84 33.29
C ALA A 29 27.88 11.83 32.86
N ARG A 30 27.52 13.02 32.34
CA ARG A 30 28.45 14.12 32.00
C ARG A 30 28.90 14.90 33.21
N GLN A 31 28.05 15.01 34.25
CA GLN A 31 28.33 15.88 35.41
C GLN A 31 29.30 15.29 36.42
N SER A 32 29.60 13.98 36.30
CA SER A 32 30.57 13.32 37.21
C SER A 32 32.03 13.45 36.82
N SER A 33 32.33 14.04 35.64
CA SER A 33 33.71 14.30 35.21
C SER A 33 34.00 15.81 35.22
N ASN A 34 34.46 16.32 36.33
CA ASN A 34 35.01 17.69 36.46
C ASN A 34 36.37 17.87 35.77
N ASN A 35 36.71 17.06 34.77
CA ASN A 35 37.99 17.12 34.07
C ASN A 35 37.85 17.75 32.69
N SER A 36 38.75 18.66 32.39
CA SER A 36 38.92 19.37 31.12
C SER A 36 39.25 18.44 29.93
N ASP A 37 39.60 17.19 30.16
CA ASP A 37 39.92 16.21 29.12
C ASP A 37 38.93 15.04 29.14
N ILE A 38 37.85 15.20 28.38
CA ILE A 38 36.91 14.09 28.11
C ILE A 38 37.51 13.25 26.97
N ASP A 39 37.85 12.00 27.30
CA ASP A 39 38.24 11.02 26.28
C ASP A 39 37.08 10.77 25.31
N PRO A 40 37.22 11.14 24.02
CA PRO A 40 36.16 10.98 23.02
C PRO A 40 35.64 9.56 22.95
N GLN A 41 36.50 8.56 22.96
CA GLN A 41 36.14 7.16 22.83
C GLN A 41 35.25 6.69 23.99
N LYS A 42 35.61 7.07 25.22
CA LYS A 42 34.79 6.75 26.40
C LYS A 42 33.42 7.44 26.37
N PHE A 43 33.39 8.68 25.88
CA PHE A 43 32.14 9.41 25.74
C PHE A 43 31.21 8.73 24.74
N TYR A 44 31.71 8.41 23.55
CA TYR A 44 30.93 7.79 22.50
C TYR A 44 30.45 6.38 22.88
N LEU A 45 31.34 5.54 23.39
CA LEU A 45 30.97 4.18 23.83
C LEU A 45 29.94 4.23 24.96
N GLY A 46 30.15 5.07 25.97
CA GLY A 46 29.20 5.20 27.06
C GLY A 46 27.85 5.76 26.66
N PHE A 47 27.74 6.59 25.61
CA PHE A 47 26.49 7.02 25.05
C PHE A 47 25.79 5.87 24.28
N LYS A 48 26.53 5.19 23.41
CA LYS A 48 25.99 4.07 22.59
C LYS A 48 25.48 2.94 23.46
N ASP A 49 26.22 2.49 24.46
CA ASP A 49 25.80 1.40 25.34
C ASP A 49 24.46 1.70 26.01
N ARG A 50 24.29 2.90 26.56
CA ARG A 50 23.03 3.31 27.20
C ARG A 50 21.90 3.52 26.22
N ALA A 51 22.19 4.03 25.02
CA ALA A 51 21.18 4.19 23.97
C ALA A 51 20.69 2.82 23.48
N ILE A 52 21.60 1.86 23.30
CA ILE A 52 21.28 0.47 22.95
C ILE A 52 20.37 -0.16 24.01
N GLU A 53 20.73 -0.04 25.28
CA GLU A 53 19.93 -0.58 26.39
C GLU A 53 18.52 0.03 26.41
N LEU A 54 18.41 1.36 26.25
CA LEU A 54 17.11 2.04 26.18
C LEU A 54 16.27 1.53 25.02
N VAL A 55 16.84 1.45 23.82
CA VAL A 55 16.13 0.98 22.61
C VAL A 55 15.66 -0.45 22.77
N GLN A 56 16.52 -1.34 23.21
CA GLN A 56 16.17 -2.75 23.40
C GLN A 56 15.02 -2.90 24.41
N LYS A 57 15.08 -2.17 25.52
CA LYS A 57 14.04 -2.17 26.54
C LYS A 57 12.71 -1.63 26.02
N GLU A 58 12.71 -0.44 25.42
CA GLU A 58 11.49 0.19 24.94
C GLU A 58 10.87 -0.57 23.75
N THR A 59 11.68 -1.01 22.79
CA THR A 59 11.20 -1.86 21.69
C THR A 59 10.63 -3.18 22.21
N GLY A 60 11.25 -3.80 23.21
CA GLY A 60 10.71 -4.99 23.85
C GLY A 60 9.34 -4.78 24.50
N LEU A 61 9.13 -3.61 25.13
CA LEU A 61 7.81 -3.23 25.67
C LEU A 61 6.77 -3.03 24.57
N LEU A 62 7.14 -2.34 23.47
CA LEU A 62 6.25 -2.14 22.32
C LEU A 62 5.91 -3.45 21.60
N GLN A 63 6.88 -4.39 21.49
CA GLN A 63 6.61 -5.73 20.96
C GLN A 63 5.65 -6.54 21.82
N LYS A 64 5.70 -6.36 23.16
CA LYS A 64 4.72 -6.96 24.06
C LYS A 64 3.35 -6.32 23.88
N GLU A 65 3.28 -4.99 23.86
CA GLU A 65 2.04 -4.24 23.59
C GLU A 65 1.42 -4.64 22.23
N CYS A 66 2.22 -4.93 21.20
CA CYS A 66 1.74 -5.40 19.90
C CYS A 66 1.00 -6.74 19.95
N ARG A 67 1.29 -7.60 20.93
CA ARG A 67 0.56 -8.88 21.14
C ARG A 67 -0.78 -8.64 21.81
N ASP A 68 -0.85 -7.64 22.69
CA ASP A 68 -2.00 -7.38 23.54
C ASP A 68 -2.98 -6.34 22.95
N SER A 69 -2.55 -5.60 21.92
CA SER A 69 -3.31 -4.49 21.34
C SER A 69 -3.32 -4.53 19.81
N ASP A 70 -4.47 -4.19 19.24
CA ASP A 70 -4.64 -4.06 17.78
C ASP A 70 -4.33 -2.64 17.25
N ASN A 71 -3.96 -1.69 18.14
CA ASN A 71 -3.76 -0.29 17.73
C ASN A 71 -2.40 -0.06 17.07
N CYS A 72 -2.25 -0.54 15.83
CA CYS A 72 -1.01 -0.40 15.06
C CYS A 72 -0.57 1.06 14.86
N HIS A 73 -1.50 1.97 14.62
CA HIS A 73 -1.18 3.39 14.46
C HIS A 73 -0.47 3.94 15.71
N LEU A 74 -0.98 3.66 16.91
CA LEU A 74 -0.33 4.08 18.15
C LEU A 74 1.07 3.47 18.30
N LEU A 75 1.23 2.19 17.98
CA LEU A 75 2.52 1.51 18.07
C LEU A 75 3.57 2.11 17.12
N LEU A 76 3.19 2.42 15.88
CA LEU A 76 4.08 3.07 14.91
C LEU A 76 4.48 4.47 15.35
N LEU A 77 3.53 5.25 15.88
CA LEU A 77 3.83 6.57 16.44
C LEU A 77 4.75 6.49 17.66
N LYS A 78 4.57 5.52 18.57
CA LYS A 78 5.46 5.31 19.72
C LYS A 78 6.87 4.89 19.27
N GLN A 79 6.97 3.98 18.31
CA GLN A 79 8.26 3.56 17.75
C GLN A 79 8.96 4.75 17.07
N THR A 80 8.22 5.58 16.33
CA THR A 80 8.75 6.82 15.75
C THR A 80 9.23 7.78 16.83
N ALA A 81 8.47 7.95 17.91
CA ALA A 81 8.87 8.82 19.02
C ALA A 81 10.15 8.33 19.72
N LEU A 82 10.36 7.02 19.82
CA LEU A 82 11.61 6.45 20.33
C LEU A 82 12.79 6.82 19.42
N VAL A 83 12.64 6.67 18.10
CA VAL A 83 13.67 7.05 17.12
C VAL A 83 13.93 8.55 17.14
N ASP A 84 12.87 9.41 17.14
CA ASP A 84 13.01 10.86 17.28
C ASP A 84 13.85 11.24 18.49
N THR A 85 13.57 10.60 19.61
CA THR A 85 14.25 10.88 20.88
C THR A 85 15.74 10.53 20.83
N LEU A 86 16.08 9.43 20.14
CA LEU A 86 17.50 9.05 19.94
C LEU A 86 18.22 9.99 18.98
N VAL A 87 17.59 10.37 17.88
CA VAL A 87 18.14 11.35 16.92
C VAL A 87 18.41 12.67 17.61
N GLN A 88 17.44 13.18 18.38
CA GLN A 88 17.56 14.42 19.14
C GLN A 88 18.69 14.35 20.19
N ALA A 89 18.77 13.23 20.91
CA ALA A 89 19.82 13.04 21.94
C ALA A 89 21.21 12.91 21.30
N SER A 90 21.35 12.20 20.20
CA SER A 90 22.60 12.08 19.46
C SER A 90 23.06 13.42 18.91
N PHE A 91 22.13 14.20 18.31
CA PHE A 91 22.44 15.52 17.80
C PHE A 91 22.82 16.51 18.89
N TYR A 92 22.06 16.57 19.97
CA TYR A 92 22.42 17.39 21.13
C TYR A 92 23.80 17.02 21.68
N SER A 93 24.10 15.74 21.74
CA SER A 93 25.39 15.25 22.23
C SER A 93 26.55 15.61 21.29
N ALA A 94 26.30 15.59 19.97
CA ALA A 94 27.29 16.02 18.98
C ALA A 94 27.60 17.51 19.09
N VAL A 95 26.59 18.38 19.21
CA VAL A 95 26.77 19.82 19.41
C VAL A 95 27.50 20.12 20.71
N TRP A 96 27.09 19.46 21.80
CA TRP A 96 27.74 19.63 23.11
C TRP A 96 29.22 19.22 23.05
N TYR A 97 29.54 18.08 22.44
CA TYR A 97 30.91 17.59 22.33
C TYR A 97 31.77 18.53 21.48
N PHE A 98 31.24 19.00 20.33
CA PHE A 98 31.93 19.97 19.49
C PHE A 98 32.24 21.26 20.24
N ASN A 99 31.30 21.84 20.99
CA ASN A 99 31.47 23.04 21.79
C ASN A 99 32.59 22.87 22.83
N HIS A 100 32.58 21.72 23.50
CA HIS A 100 33.58 21.43 24.53
C HIS A 100 35.02 21.34 23.96
N GLN A 101 35.16 20.74 22.77
CA GLN A 101 36.47 20.60 22.10
C GLN A 101 37.00 21.92 21.52
N ASN A 102 36.12 22.78 21.04
CA ASN A 102 36.45 23.96 20.27
C ASN A 102 36.22 25.29 21.03
N ASN A 103 35.83 25.21 22.31
CA ASN A 103 35.46 26.38 23.13
C ASN A 103 34.43 27.29 22.43
N GLN A 104 33.38 26.64 21.90
CA GLN A 104 32.27 27.30 21.18
C GLN A 104 30.97 27.20 22.01
N GLU A 105 29.96 28.01 21.64
CA GLU A 105 28.65 28.06 22.35
C GLU A 105 27.47 27.81 21.43
N TRP A 106 27.61 26.92 20.44
CA TRP A 106 26.49 26.54 19.58
C TRP A 106 25.37 25.88 20.37
N THR A 107 24.15 26.26 20.07
CA THR A 107 22.95 25.52 20.49
C THR A 107 22.45 24.68 19.35
N THR A 108 21.59 23.71 19.62
CA THR A 108 20.94 22.91 18.56
C THR A 108 20.08 23.75 17.62
N GLN A 109 19.66 24.96 18.03
CA GLN A 109 18.88 25.89 17.22
C GLN A 109 19.73 26.93 16.47
N SER A 110 20.94 27.20 16.90
CA SER A 110 21.84 28.16 16.24
C SER A 110 22.77 27.52 15.22
N VAL A 111 22.99 26.21 15.29
CA VAL A 111 23.77 25.46 14.28
C VAL A 111 23.06 25.55 12.92
N PRO A 112 23.77 25.87 11.81
CA PRO A 112 23.15 26.08 10.50
C PRO A 112 22.79 24.75 9.80
N ILE A 113 22.22 23.81 10.55
CA ILE A 113 21.77 22.50 10.08
C ILE A 113 20.39 22.15 10.64
N ALA A 114 19.60 21.44 9.84
CA ALA A 114 18.37 20.78 10.26
C ALA A 114 18.46 19.28 9.96
N ILE A 115 17.98 18.47 10.89
CA ILE A 115 17.84 17.02 10.75
C ILE A 115 16.39 16.72 10.38
N VAL A 116 16.21 16.09 9.25
CA VAL A 116 14.91 15.87 8.61
C VAL A 116 14.69 14.37 8.41
N ALA A 117 13.59 13.85 8.92
CA ALA A 117 13.11 12.51 8.64
C ALA A 117 12.48 12.46 7.24
N ARG A 118 12.69 11.38 6.50
CA ARG A 118 12.07 11.16 5.19
C ARG A 118 11.48 9.76 5.05
N GLY A 119 10.71 9.54 3.99
CA GLY A 119 10.09 8.25 3.72
C GLY A 119 9.22 7.75 4.87
N GLY A 120 9.34 6.47 5.25
CA GLY A 120 8.59 5.86 6.36
C GLY A 120 8.80 6.56 7.69
N TYR A 121 10.01 7.04 7.95
CA TYR A 121 10.32 7.83 9.13
C TYR A 121 9.67 9.22 9.08
N GLY A 122 9.67 9.86 7.92
CA GLY A 122 8.98 11.14 7.69
C GLY A 122 7.47 11.03 7.88
N ARG A 123 6.85 9.91 7.47
CA ARG A 123 5.43 9.63 7.66
C ARG A 123 5.03 9.23 9.09
N GLU A 124 5.99 9.11 10.00
CA GLU A 124 5.78 8.58 11.36
C GLU A 124 5.26 7.13 11.36
N GLU A 125 5.76 6.30 10.45
CA GLU A 125 5.38 4.90 10.24
C GLU A 125 6.57 3.96 10.45
N MET A 126 7.26 4.10 11.59
CA MET A 126 8.41 3.26 11.93
C MET A 126 7.96 1.91 12.47
N TYR A 127 8.28 0.85 11.75
CA TYR A 127 8.18 -0.53 12.25
C TYR A 127 9.44 -0.87 13.05
N PHE A 128 9.39 -1.92 13.89
CA PHE A 128 10.46 -2.23 14.85
C PHE A 128 11.86 -2.39 14.23
N ARG A 129 11.93 -2.70 12.93
CA ARG A 129 13.18 -2.87 12.18
C ARG A 129 13.19 -2.09 10.87
N SER A 130 12.45 -1.01 10.80
CA SER A 130 12.54 -0.08 9.67
C SER A 130 13.89 0.60 9.61
N ASP A 131 14.33 0.89 8.40
CA ASP A 131 15.47 1.79 8.18
C ASP A 131 15.09 3.19 8.66
N VAL A 132 16.07 3.90 9.22
CA VAL A 132 15.92 5.29 9.63
C VAL A 132 16.53 6.17 8.55
N ASP A 133 15.67 6.74 7.73
CA ASP A 133 16.08 7.61 6.61
C ASP A 133 16.13 9.07 7.07
N ILE A 134 17.34 9.62 7.12
CA ILE A 134 17.62 11.00 7.56
C ILE A 134 18.22 11.79 6.41
N GLU A 135 17.73 13.02 6.27
CA GLU A 135 18.34 14.06 5.47
C GLU A 135 18.90 15.13 6.39
N ILE A 136 20.18 15.45 6.23
CA ILE A 136 20.82 16.58 6.94
C ILE A 136 20.86 17.76 5.98
N VAL A 137 20.13 18.79 6.31
CA VAL A 137 19.99 19.99 5.49
C VAL A 137 20.85 21.10 6.11
N SER A 138 21.72 21.70 5.30
CA SER A 138 22.57 22.82 5.72
C SER A 138 22.11 24.10 5.06
N GLU A 139 22.29 25.22 5.75
CA GLU A 139 22.05 26.56 5.20
C GLU A 139 23.09 26.90 4.15
N SER A 140 22.66 27.42 3.00
CA SER A 140 23.53 27.72 1.85
C SER A 140 24.34 29.02 1.99
N SER A 141 23.89 29.96 2.83
CA SER A 141 24.45 31.31 2.94
C SER A 141 25.36 31.53 4.15
N VAL A 142 25.89 30.47 4.73
CA VAL A 142 26.74 30.55 5.93
C VAL A 142 28.22 30.82 5.60
N SER A 143 28.96 31.37 6.58
CA SER A 143 30.40 31.56 6.47
C SER A 143 31.14 30.23 6.32
N GLU A 144 32.32 30.23 5.70
CA GLU A 144 33.17 29.03 5.58
C GLU A 144 33.55 28.43 6.92
N SER A 145 33.72 29.29 7.94
CA SER A 145 33.96 28.86 9.33
C SER A 145 32.77 28.07 9.89
N ASP A 146 31.55 28.53 9.64
CA ASP A 146 30.32 27.89 10.14
C ASP A 146 30.04 26.59 9.39
N LYS A 147 30.34 26.50 8.08
CA LYS A 147 30.31 25.25 7.32
C LYS A 147 31.24 24.20 7.92
N ASN A 148 32.48 24.56 8.20
CA ASN A 148 33.44 23.66 8.83
C ASN A 148 32.95 23.18 10.20
N SER A 149 32.34 24.05 10.99
CA SER A 149 31.76 23.71 12.28
C SER A 149 30.58 22.74 12.14
N ALA A 150 29.69 23.02 11.18
CA ALA A 150 28.58 22.18 10.87
C ALA A 150 29.02 20.76 10.43
N GLU A 151 30.01 20.66 9.53
CA GLU A 151 30.56 19.37 9.10
C GLU A 151 31.14 18.53 10.24
N GLN A 152 31.83 19.18 11.18
CA GLN A 152 32.36 18.47 12.34
C GLN A 152 31.23 17.96 13.25
N ILE A 153 30.21 18.77 13.47
CA ILE A 153 29.04 18.38 14.25
C ILE A 153 28.30 17.21 13.56
N ILE A 154 28.16 17.24 12.22
CA ILE A 154 27.56 16.15 11.43
C ILE A 154 28.35 14.85 11.64
N ARG A 155 29.67 14.88 11.52
CA ARG A 155 30.54 13.70 11.75
C ARG A 155 30.38 13.12 13.17
N HIS A 156 30.27 13.97 14.18
CA HIS A 156 30.02 13.53 15.55
C HIS A 156 28.62 12.92 15.70
N PHE A 157 27.62 13.52 15.06
CA PHE A 157 26.25 12.99 15.04
C PHE A 157 26.19 11.62 14.37
N GLU A 158 26.78 11.49 13.18
CA GLU A 158 26.84 10.21 12.44
C GLU A 158 27.50 9.13 13.30
N TYR A 159 28.61 9.44 13.93
CA TYR A 159 29.30 8.49 14.81
C TYR A 159 28.43 8.07 16.01
N LEU A 160 27.69 8.98 16.61
CA LEU A 160 26.81 8.70 17.75
C LEU A 160 25.55 7.95 17.33
N PHE A 161 25.01 8.21 16.14
CA PHE A 161 23.72 7.69 15.70
C PHE A 161 23.80 6.37 14.91
N ILE A 162 24.95 6.00 14.34
CA ILE A 162 25.09 4.73 13.60
C ILE A 162 25.04 3.55 14.57
N PHE A 163 23.85 2.98 14.71
CA PHE A 163 23.57 1.75 15.46
C PHE A 163 23.36 0.59 14.47
N GLN A 164 24.42 0.14 13.78
CA GLN A 164 24.35 -0.82 12.67
C GLN A 164 23.54 -2.09 12.97
N ASP A 165 23.48 -2.51 14.23
CA ASP A 165 22.82 -3.77 14.62
C ASP A 165 21.36 -3.59 15.09
N ILE A 166 20.92 -2.35 15.38
CA ILE A 166 19.61 -2.08 15.98
C ILE A 166 18.68 -1.33 15.04
N PHE A 167 19.18 -0.26 14.42
CA PHE A 167 18.50 0.51 13.38
C PHE A 167 19.46 0.69 12.21
N PRO A 168 19.24 -0.01 11.08
CA PRO A 168 19.92 0.37 9.84
C PRO A 168 19.53 1.81 9.52
N ALA A 169 20.49 2.71 9.50
CA ALA A 169 20.28 4.11 9.20
C ALA A 169 20.89 4.46 7.85
N THR A 170 20.14 5.15 7.02
CA THR A 170 20.63 5.83 5.82
C THR A 170 20.67 7.31 6.13
N ILE A 171 21.87 7.87 6.23
CA ILE A 171 22.07 9.30 6.45
C ILE A 171 22.57 9.89 5.14
N ASN A 172 21.80 10.79 4.56
CA ASN A 172 22.23 11.60 3.42
C ASN A 172 22.46 13.02 3.91
N ALA A 173 23.52 13.65 3.41
CA ALA A 173 23.76 15.07 3.61
C ALA A 173 23.43 15.80 2.29
N CYS A 174 22.56 16.77 2.38
CA CYS A 174 22.15 17.60 1.27
C CYS A 174 22.33 19.07 1.67
N TYR A 175 22.90 19.84 0.78
CA TYR A 175 22.94 21.29 0.94
C TYR A 175 21.65 21.86 0.33
N THR A 176 21.03 22.84 1.03
CA THR A 176 19.83 23.56 0.55
C THR A 176 20.12 24.48 -0.64
N GLU A 177 21.09 24.15 -1.47
CA GLU A 177 21.27 24.93 -2.67
C GLU A 177 20.08 24.66 -3.59
N ASN A 178 19.15 25.61 -3.69
CA ASN A 178 18.11 25.66 -4.71
C ASN A 178 18.64 25.33 -6.10
N GLU A 179 19.90 25.57 -6.35
CA GLU A 179 20.58 25.28 -7.61
C GLU A 179 20.73 23.79 -7.92
N THR A 180 20.81 22.91 -6.92
CA THR A 180 20.99 21.47 -7.14
C THR A 180 19.70 20.80 -7.61
N PHE A 181 18.54 21.26 -7.11
CA PHE A 181 17.25 20.74 -7.54
C PHE A 181 16.76 21.36 -8.86
N GLU A 182 17.15 22.61 -9.17
CA GLU A 182 16.72 23.31 -10.39
C GLU A 182 17.48 22.86 -11.64
N LYS A 183 18.73 22.38 -11.51
CA LYS A 183 19.59 22.02 -12.65
C LYS A 183 19.45 20.59 -13.14
N ASP A 184 18.97 19.68 -12.31
CA ASP A 184 18.89 18.25 -12.63
C ASP A 184 17.45 17.79 -12.90
N GLN A 185 16.91 18.11 -14.09
CA GLN A 185 15.63 17.58 -14.59
C GLN A 185 15.77 16.10 -15.03
N ASP A 186 16.48 15.27 -14.26
CA ASP A 186 16.67 13.88 -14.58
C ASP A 186 15.48 13.04 -14.06
N PRO A 187 14.65 12.44 -14.93
CA PRO A 187 13.56 11.57 -14.53
C PRO A 187 13.99 10.39 -13.63
N ALA A 188 15.27 9.99 -13.71
CA ALA A 188 15.80 8.93 -12.85
C ALA A 188 15.86 9.31 -11.36
N LYS A 189 15.86 10.61 -11.04
CA LYS A 189 15.88 11.13 -9.67
C LYS A 189 14.50 11.31 -9.04
N VAL A 190 13.41 11.11 -9.80
CA VAL A 190 12.03 11.25 -9.28
C VAL A 190 11.77 10.38 -8.04
N PRO A 191 12.22 9.11 -7.94
CA PRO A 191 12.03 8.31 -6.74
C PRO A 191 12.68 8.89 -5.48
N GLU A 192 13.89 9.43 -5.61
CA GLU A 192 14.62 10.08 -4.51
C GLU A 192 13.90 11.35 -4.07
N PHE A 193 13.48 12.15 -5.03
CA PHE A 193 12.69 13.35 -4.79
C PHE A 193 11.34 13.04 -4.12
N MET A 194 10.65 11.97 -4.53
CA MET A 194 9.40 11.54 -3.89
C MET A 194 9.59 11.17 -2.42
N ALA A 195 10.72 10.58 -2.05
CA ALA A 195 11.04 10.33 -0.64
C ALA A 195 11.18 11.63 0.17
N LEU A 196 11.65 12.69 -0.47
CA LEU A 196 11.74 14.03 0.15
C LEU A 196 10.37 14.72 0.29
N LEU A 197 9.35 14.34 -0.48
CA LEU A 197 7.98 14.87 -0.28
C LEU A 197 7.36 14.45 1.06
N GLU A 198 7.94 13.48 1.74
CA GLU A 198 7.47 12.93 3.02
C GLU A 198 8.41 13.32 4.15
N HIS A 199 8.88 14.55 4.12
CA HIS A 199 9.80 15.09 5.10
C HIS A 199 9.11 15.57 6.37
N ARG A 200 9.82 15.43 7.49
CA ARG A 200 9.41 15.94 8.81
C ARG A 200 10.63 16.44 9.59
N PHE A 201 10.49 17.61 10.22
CA PHE A 201 11.53 18.14 11.12
C PHE A 201 11.71 17.24 12.34
N VAL A 202 12.96 16.95 12.69
CA VAL A 202 13.29 16.14 13.88
C VAL A 202 14.13 16.94 14.88
N ALA A 203 15.19 17.59 14.42
CA ALA A 203 16.10 18.36 15.27
C ALA A 203 16.86 19.43 14.47
N GLY A 204 17.55 20.33 15.15
CA GLY A 204 18.39 21.34 14.54
C GLY A 204 17.69 22.69 14.38
N ASN A 205 18.12 23.48 13.40
CA ASN A 205 17.63 24.82 13.16
C ASN A 205 16.29 24.79 12.40
N SER A 206 15.24 25.27 13.04
CA SER A 206 13.88 25.28 12.45
C SER A 206 13.74 26.26 11.28
N LEU A 207 14.58 27.30 11.19
CA LEU A 207 14.59 28.24 10.06
C LEU A 207 15.15 27.56 8.82
N VAL A 208 16.29 26.85 8.93
CA VAL A 208 16.87 26.05 7.86
C VAL A 208 15.85 25.01 7.33
N TYR A 209 15.14 24.36 8.25
CA TYR A 209 14.06 23.46 7.82
C TYR A 209 12.92 24.17 7.10
N SER A 210 12.54 25.38 7.53
CA SER A 210 11.48 26.15 6.88
C SER A 210 11.83 26.54 5.44
N GLU A 211 13.09 26.91 5.21
CA GLU A 211 13.62 27.19 3.87
C GLU A 211 13.62 25.92 3.00
N PHE A 212 14.13 24.82 3.52
CA PHE A 212 14.09 23.53 2.85
C PHE A 212 12.66 23.13 2.47
N LYS A 213 11.71 23.25 3.39
CA LYS A 213 10.29 22.94 3.13
C LYS A 213 9.72 23.80 1.99
N SER A 214 10.10 25.08 1.93
CA SER A 214 9.67 25.99 0.88
C SER A 214 10.27 25.59 -0.48
N SER A 215 11.55 25.23 -0.51
CA SER A 215 12.24 24.75 -1.71
C SER A 215 11.61 23.45 -2.24
N ILE A 216 11.38 22.46 -1.38
CA ILE A 216 10.70 21.22 -1.77
C ILE A 216 9.31 21.47 -2.36
N LYS A 217 8.55 22.40 -1.78
CA LYS A 217 7.23 22.78 -2.31
C LYS A 217 7.34 23.37 -3.72
N THR A 218 8.29 24.27 -3.94
CA THR A 218 8.52 24.89 -5.26
C THR A 218 8.91 23.86 -6.31
N VAL A 219 9.89 23.00 -5.99
CA VAL A 219 10.36 21.95 -6.88
C VAL A 219 9.26 20.92 -7.17
N SER A 220 8.44 20.58 -6.18
CA SER A 220 7.33 19.64 -6.38
C SER A 220 6.29 20.13 -7.40
N LEU A 221 6.08 21.44 -7.49
CA LEU A 221 5.19 22.02 -8.50
C LEU A 221 5.80 21.93 -9.90
N LEU A 222 7.12 22.08 -10.04
CA LEU A 222 7.83 21.93 -11.31
C LEU A 222 7.81 20.49 -11.83
N TYR A 223 7.97 19.50 -10.94
CA TYR A 223 8.01 18.08 -11.29
C TYR A 223 6.65 17.36 -11.20
N ARG A 224 5.55 18.10 -11.19
CA ARG A 224 4.21 17.52 -11.01
C ARG A 224 3.87 16.46 -12.04
N GLU A 225 4.17 16.70 -13.31
CA GLU A 225 3.87 15.76 -14.40
C GLU A 225 4.75 14.50 -14.32
N GLU A 226 6.04 14.65 -13.98
CA GLU A 226 6.98 13.56 -13.83
C GLU A 226 6.60 12.67 -12.65
N ILE A 227 6.21 13.26 -11.52
CA ILE A 227 5.70 12.53 -10.35
C ILE A 227 4.45 11.73 -10.73
N GLN A 228 3.52 12.35 -11.47
CA GLN A 228 2.32 11.67 -11.94
C GLN A 228 2.67 10.50 -12.88
N LYS A 229 3.57 10.70 -13.84
CA LYS A 229 4.06 9.64 -14.73
C LYS A 229 4.75 8.51 -13.96
N HIS A 230 5.54 8.85 -12.95
CA HIS A 230 6.21 7.87 -12.09
C HIS A 230 5.19 7.04 -11.30
N CYS A 231 4.21 7.66 -10.69
CA CYS A 231 3.12 6.95 -10.01
C CYS A 231 2.34 6.05 -10.99
N LEU A 232 2.11 6.51 -12.25
CA LEU A 232 1.51 5.72 -13.33
C LEU A 232 2.35 4.51 -13.72
N SER A 233 3.65 4.65 -13.86
CA SER A 233 4.53 3.54 -14.23
C SER A 233 4.51 2.39 -13.22
N HIS A 234 4.11 2.67 -11.97
CA HIS A 234 3.91 1.67 -10.94
C HIS A 234 2.51 1.04 -10.97
N GLU A 235 1.61 1.51 -11.84
CA GLU A 235 0.29 0.88 -12.04
C GLU A 235 0.42 -0.57 -12.52
N GLY A 236 1.36 -0.87 -13.39
CA GLY A 236 1.66 -2.24 -13.81
C GLY A 236 2.02 -3.17 -12.65
N CYS A 237 2.51 -2.63 -11.51
CA CYS A 237 2.67 -3.37 -10.26
C CYS A 237 1.33 -3.80 -9.65
N TYR A 238 0.21 -3.25 -10.13
CA TYR A 238 -1.14 -3.64 -9.75
C TYR A 238 -1.66 -4.85 -10.53
N GLU A 239 -1.00 -5.24 -11.62
CA GLU A 239 -1.36 -6.46 -12.32
C GLU A 239 -1.00 -7.71 -11.50
N VAL A 240 -1.88 -8.69 -11.58
CA VAL A 240 -1.89 -9.91 -10.78
C VAL A 240 -0.61 -10.75 -10.93
N GLN A 241 0.20 -10.44 -11.93
CA GLN A 241 1.13 -11.43 -12.50
C GLN A 241 2.31 -11.84 -11.61
N ASN A 242 2.79 -11.07 -10.64
CA ASN A 242 4.09 -11.44 -10.08
C ASN A 242 4.29 -11.44 -8.54
N THR A 243 3.43 -10.85 -7.71
CA THR A 243 3.77 -10.71 -6.28
C THR A 243 2.67 -11.02 -5.28
N VAL A 244 1.42 -10.73 -5.59
CA VAL A 244 0.29 -10.75 -4.62
C VAL A 244 -0.05 -12.15 -4.15
N PHE A 245 0.15 -13.14 -5.01
CA PHE A 245 -0.25 -14.53 -4.82
C PHE A 245 0.92 -15.46 -4.54
N GLN A 246 2.11 -14.89 -4.29
CA GLN A 246 3.23 -15.69 -3.84
C GLN A 246 2.95 -16.21 -2.43
N GLN A 247 3.30 -17.46 -2.20
CA GLN A 247 3.09 -18.11 -0.90
C GLN A 247 3.95 -17.51 0.23
N GLU A 248 5.01 -16.79 -0.12
CA GLU A 248 5.86 -16.02 0.78
C GLU A 248 5.91 -14.56 0.36
N PRO A 249 4.81 -13.80 0.56
CA PRO A 249 4.72 -12.42 0.10
C PRO A 249 5.63 -11.49 0.89
N ASN A 250 6.10 -10.44 0.21
CA ASN A 250 6.76 -9.32 0.86
C ASN A 250 5.71 -8.28 1.27
N ILE A 251 5.46 -8.17 2.56
CA ILE A 251 4.40 -7.31 3.11
C ILE A 251 4.68 -5.82 2.86
N LYS A 252 5.94 -5.40 2.87
CA LYS A 252 6.32 -4.01 2.54
C LYS A 252 5.94 -3.65 1.10
N GLU A 253 6.16 -4.57 0.16
CA GLU A 253 5.77 -4.36 -1.25
C GLU A 253 4.25 -4.32 -1.44
N GLU A 254 3.50 -5.17 -0.72
CA GLU A 254 2.03 -5.11 -0.74
C GLU A 254 1.50 -3.76 -0.24
N MET A 255 2.14 -3.19 0.78
CA MET A 255 1.76 -1.88 1.32
C MET A 255 2.15 -0.72 0.41
N ARG A 256 3.21 -0.85 -0.41
CA ARG A 256 3.65 0.20 -1.35
C ARG A 256 2.59 0.58 -2.37
N ARG A 257 1.69 -0.32 -2.71
CA ARG A 257 0.59 -0.04 -3.64
C ARG A 257 -0.34 1.04 -3.13
N LEU A 258 -0.77 0.89 -1.87
CA LEU A 258 -1.54 1.94 -1.21
C LEU A 258 -0.73 3.25 -1.15
N TYR A 259 0.54 3.15 -0.79
CA TYR A 259 1.44 4.30 -0.72
C TYR A 259 1.44 5.11 -2.02
N TRP A 260 1.66 4.48 -3.17
CA TRP A 260 1.69 5.18 -4.45
C TRP A 260 0.36 5.87 -4.80
N ALA A 261 -0.76 5.21 -4.56
CA ALA A 261 -2.08 5.79 -4.76
C ALA A 261 -2.31 7.02 -3.85
N LEU A 262 -1.97 6.89 -2.57
CA LEU A 262 -2.12 7.98 -1.60
C LEU A 262 -1.21 9.17 -1.89
N VAL A 263 0.03 8.95 -2.31
CA VAL A 263 0.95 10.03 -2.71
C VAL A 263 0.39 10.79 -3.91
N SER A 264 -0.09 10.08 -4.93
CA SER A 264 -0.72 10.70 -6.11
C SER A 264 -1.88 11.61 -5.72
N VAL A 265 -2.81 11.09 -4.93
CA VAL A 265 -4.00 11.86 -4.52
C VAL A 265 -3.63 13.03 -3.61
N ARG A 266 -2.74 12.80 -2.64
CA ARG A 266 -2.23 13.86 -1.76
C ARG A 266 -1.67 15.02 -2.57
N PHE A 267 -0.87 14.71 -3.58
CA PHE A 267 -0.24 15.69 -4.44
C PHE A 267 -1.27 16.47 -5.29
N LEU A 268 -2.23 15.76 -5.90
CA LEU A 268 -3.29 16.36 -6.72
C LEU A 268 -4.24 17.23 -5.90
N GLN A 269 -4.57 16.81 -4.69
CA GLN A 269 -5.48 17.50 -3.78
C GLN A 269 -4.76 18.52 -2.87
N ASN A 270 -3.45 18.70 -3.05
CA ASN A 270 -2.61 19.61 -2.25
C ASN A 270 -2.75 19.39 -0.73
N LEU A 271 -2.73 18.11 -0.30
CA LEU A 271 -2.85 17.73 1.10
C LEU A 271 -1.47 17.68 1.77
N ASN A 272 -1.41 18.04 3.05
CA ASN A 272 -0.16 18.07 3.81
C ASN A 272 0.08 16.84 4.68
N THR A 273 -0.96 16.04 4.95
CA THR A 273 -0.89 14.85 5.79
C THR A 273 -0.08 13.76 5.09
N THR A 274 1.00 13.29 5.73
CA THR A 274 1.89 12.24 5.18
C THR A 274 1.60 10.86 5.76
N ASN A 275 1.19 10.77 7.03
CA ASN A 275 0.83 9.50 7.67
C ASN A 275 -0.38 8.86 6.98
N GLN A 276 -0.25 7.61 6.52
CA GLN A 276 -1.24 6.96 5.67
C GLN A 276 -2.57 6.69 6.40
N PHE A 277 -2.55 6.38 7.71
CA PHE A 277 -3.78 6.20 8.50
C PHE A 277 -4.58 7.51 8.59
N GLU A 278 -3.88 8.60 8.85
CA GLU A 278 -4.50 9.93 8.98
C GLU A 278 -4.94 10.48 7.63
N LEU A 279 -4.14 10.22 6.57
CA LEU A 279 -4.46 10.64 5.21
C LEU A 279 -5.73 9.93 4.68
N LEU A 280 -5.89 8.62 4.92
CA LEU A 280 -7.13 7.91 4.58
C LEU A 280 -8.35 8.55 5.26
N ASN A 281 -8.21 8.95 6.53
CA ASN A 281 -9.28 9.63 7.27
C ASN A 281 -9.56 11.04 6.70
N GLU A 282 -8.53 11.79 6.31
CA GLU A 282 -8.69 13.09 5.67
C GLU A 282 -9.38 12.98 4.30
N LEU A 283 -9.00 12.00 3.48
CA LEU A 283 -9.65 11.74 2.18
C LEU A 283 -11.13 11.38 2.36
N PHE A 284 -11.46 10.56 3.36
CA PHE A 284 -12.85 10.24 3.68
C PHE A 284 -13.64 11.47 4.15
N ALA A 285 -13.07 12.28 5.02
CA ALA A 285 -13.70 13.52 5.51
C ALA A 285 -13.96 14.54 4.38
N LYS A 286 -13.15 14.51 3.32
CA LYS A 286 -13.31 15.33 2.12
C LYS A 286 -14.23 14.70 1.06
N ASN A 287 -14.89 13.57 1.36
CA ASN A 287 -15.72 12.80 0.43
C ASN A 287 -14.97 12.29 -0.83
N LEU A 288 -13.65 12.13 -0.74
CA LEU A 288 -12.82 11.56 -1.80
C LEU A 288 -12.77 10.03 -1.76
N LEU A 289 -13.30 9.41 -0.72
CA LEU A 289 -13.45 7.97 -0.58
C LEU A 289 -14.89 7.62 -0.23
N SER A 290 -15.43 6.56 -0.84
CA SER A 290 -16.70 5.99 -0.38
C SER A 290 -16.55 5.36 1.00
N PRO A 291 -17.62 5.21 1.79
CA PRO A 291 -17.56 4.54 3.10
C PRO A 291 -16.99 3.12 3.00
N LEU A 292 -17.33 2.39 1.95
CA LEU A 292 -16.82 1.04 1.69
C LEU A 292 -15.32 1.05 1.38
N ALA A 293 -14.88 1.91 0.46
CA ALA A 293 -13.47 2.06 0.11
C ALA A 293 -12.65 2.45 1.34
N TYR A 294 -13.09 3.46 2.09
CA TYR A 294 -12.42 3.91 3.30
C TYR A 294 -12.27 2.78 4.33
N LYS A 295 -13.36 2.09 4.66
CA LYS A 295 -13.35 1.00 5.65
C LYS A 295 -12.44 -0.15 5.20
N SER A 296 -12.53 -0.53 3.92
CA SER A 296 -11.75 -1.64 3.37
C SER A 296 -10.26 -1.31 3.31
N MET A 297 -9.89 -0.11 2.84
CA MET A 297 -8.50 0.33 2.79
C MET A 297 -7.90 0.48 4.20
N GLN A 298 -8.66 1.03 5.14
CA GLN A 298 -8.24 1.18 6.52
C GLN A 298 -8.01 -0.17 7.20
N ASN A 299 -8.98 -1.09 7.11
CA ASN A 299 -8.85 -2.43 7.68
C ASN A 299 -7.70 -3.21 7.06
N GLY A 300 -7.57 -3.14 5.73
CA GLY A 300 -6.49 -3.82 5.01
C GLY A 300 -5.12 -3.27 5.37
N PHE A 301 -4.95 -1.94 5.42
CA PHE A 301 -3.70 -1.32 5.82
C PHE A 301 -3.35 -1.61 7.29
N HIS A 302 -4.34 -1.60 8.16
CA HIS A 302 -4.19 -1.96 9.56
C HIS A 302 -3.73 -3.42 9.72
N LEU A 303 -4.36 -4.35 9.00
CA LEU A 303 -4.00 -5.78 9.03
C LEU A 303 -2.56 -6.02 8.51
N LEU A 304 -2.18 -5.42 7.38
CA LEU A 304 -0.81 -5.53 6.86
C LEU A 304 0.21 -4.91 7.81
N SER A 305 -0.12 -3.77 8.43
CA SER A 305 0.74 -3.13 9.43
C SER A 305 0.96 -4.05 10.64
N ARG A 306 -0.09 -4.70 11.12
CA ARG A 306 0.01 -5.66 12.22
C ARG A 306 0.87 -6.87 11.85
N ILE A 307 0.65 -7.44 10.68
CA ILE A 307 1.46 -8.55 10.15
C ILE A 307 2.94 -8.13 10.09
N ARG A 308 3.23 -6.93 9.58
CA ARG A 308 4.60 -6.42 9.47
C ARG A 308 5.27 -6.20 10.82
N LEU A 309 4.53 -5.71 11.83
CA LEU A 309 5.04 -5.60 13.20
C LEU A 309 5.41 -6.96 13.79
N PHE A 310 4.58 -8.00 13.56
CA PHE A 310 4.89 -9.37 13.96
C PHE A 310 6.08 -9.96 13.19
N LEU A 311 6.17 -9.71 11.88
CA LEU A 311 7.33 -10.11 11.09
C LEU A 311 8.62 -9.57 11.69
N HIS A 312 8.65 -8.28 12.01
CA HIS A 312 9.81 -7.63 12.63
C HIS A 312 10.11 -8.14 14.05
N THR A 313 9.13 -8.76 14.71
CA THR A 313 9.31 -9.41 16.02
C THR A 313 9.89 -10.82 15.89
N PHE A 314 9.44 -11.58 14.89
CA PHE A 314 9.80 -13.02 14.77
C PHE A 314 10.96 -13.28 13.84
N GLN A 315 11.20 -12.44 12.83
CA GLN A 315 12.30 -12.61 11.89
C GLN A 315 13.51 -11.76 12.25
N LYS A 316 14.70 -12.34 12.02
CA LYS A 316 16.00 -11.65 12.11
C LYS A 316 16.65 -11.65 10.72
N GLY A 317 17.41 -10.59 10.40
CA GLY A 317 18.16 -10.51 9.15
C GLY A 317 17.50 -9.70 8.04
N THR A 318 17.96 -9.91 6.79
CA THR A 318 17.62 -9.08 5.62
C THR A 318 16.22 -9.32 5.06
N HIS A 319 15.65 -10.51 5.25
CA HIS A 319 14.31 -10.87 4.73
C HIS A 319 13.17 -10.53 5.70
N ARG A 320 13.35 -9.48 6.49
CA ARG A 320 12.45 -9.08 7.58
C ARG A 320 11.01 -8.75 7.16
N ASP A 321 10.78 -8.40 5.91
CA ASP A 321 9.46 -8.05 5.38
C ASP A 321 8.79 -9.20 4.60
N THR A 322 9.46 -10.35 4.43
CA THR A 322 8.93 -11.52 3.73
C THR A 322 8.23 -12.47 4.70
N MET A 323 6.98 -12.80 4.45
CA MET A 323 6.20 -13.72 5.26
C MET A 323 6.45 -15.17 4.80
N SER A 324 7.51 -15.79 5.33
CA SER A 324 7.81 -17.20 5.08
C SER A 324 6.79 -18.15 5.74
N PHE A 325 6.73 -19.40 5.30
CA PHE A 325 5.82 -20.40 5.86
C PHE A 325 5.94 -20.55 7.38
N GLU A 326 7.16 -20.66 7.89
CA GLU A 326 7.41 -20.84 9.33
C GLU A 326 6.93 -19.64 10.17
N VAL A 327 7.13 -18.44 9.64
CA VAL A 327 6.75 -17.22 10.33
C VAL A 327 5.25 -16.97 10.22
N ARG A 328 4.63 -17.35 9.10
CA ARG A 328 3.18 -17.23 8.89
C ARG A 328 2.39 -17.99 9.95
N GLU A 329 2.81 -19.21 10.31
CA GLU A 329 2.16 -19.97 11.37
C GLU A 329 2.23 -19.25 12.72
N LYS A 330 3.42 -18.73 13.08
CA LYS A 330 3.60 -17.96 14.32
C LYS A 330 2.76 -16.71 14.36
N ILE A 331 2.64 -16.01 13.23
CA ILE A 331 1.81 -14.80 13.11
C ILE A 331 0.34 -15.18 13.25
N ALA A 332 -0.14 -16.20 12.54
CA ALA A 332 -1.51 -16.68 12.62
C ALA A 332 -1.91 -17.01 14.06
N GLN A 333 -1.10 -17.80 14.77
CA GLN A 333 -1.30 -18.15 16.16
C GLN A 333 -1.34 -16.91 17.07
N SER A 334 -0.41 -15.95 16.87
CA SER A 334 -0.35 -14.71 17.65
C SER A 334 -1.55 -13.81 17.42
N MET A 335 -2.22 -13.94 16.27
CA MET A 335 -3.44 -13.21 15.92
C MET A 335 -4.72 -13.99 16.23
N GLY A 336 -4.62 -15.22 16.78
CA GLY A 336 -5.76 -16.06 17.12
C GLY A 336 -6.41 -16.77 15.94
N PHE A 337 -5.68 -16.97 14.83
CA PHE A 337 -6.17 -17.66 13.63
C PHE A 337 -5.49 -19.03 13.45
N ASP A 338 -6.20 -19.95 12.83
CA ASP A 338 -5.55 -21.05 12.12
C ASP A 338 -4.90 -20.54 10.81
N VAL A 339 -3.92 -21.24 10.28
CA VAL A 339 -3.12 -20.80 9.12
C VAL A 339 -3.98 -20.57 7.88
N LYS A 340 -5.01 -21.40 7.64
CA LYS A 340 -5.87 -21.29 6.47
C LYS A 340 -6.76 -20.05 6.57
N THR A 341 -7.41 -19.84 7.71
CA THR A 341 -8.25 -18.66 7.98
C THR A 341 -7.39 -17.40 7.94
N PHE A 342 -6.19 -17.43 8.54
CA PHE A 342 -5.26 -16.29 8.49
C PHE A 342 -4.91 -15.88 7.06
N PHE A 343 -4.54 -16.84 6.19
CA PHE A 343 -4.17 -16.53 4.82
C PHE A 343 -5.35 -16.02 4.00
N LYS A 344 -6.55 -16.57 4.24
CA LYS A 344 -7.79 -16.08 3.64
C LYS A 344 -8.05 -14.63 4.05
N THR A 345 -7.96 -14.31 5.34
CA THR A 345 -8.13 -12.96 5.89
C THR A 345 -7.06 -12.01 5.33
N TYR A 346 -5.79 -12.40 5.36
CA TYR A 346 -4.70 -11.63 4.76
C TYR A 346 -5.00 -11.24 3.31
N PHE A 347 -5.45 -12.20 2.52
CA PHE A 347 -5.65 -11.99 1.10
C PHE A 347 -6.92 -11.19 0.80
N TYR A 348 -8.08 -11.64 1.30
CA TYR A 348 -9.38 -11.07 0.92
C TYR A 348 -9.77 -9.83 1.73
N ASP A 349 -9.28 -9.68 2.95
CA ASP A 349 -9.62 -8.53 3.80
C ASP A 349 -8.54 -7.45 3.79
N ALA A 350 -7.32 -7.74 3.28
CA ALA A 350 -6.25 -6.75 3.17
C ALA A 350 -5.74 -6.55 1.75
N VAL A 351 -5.04 -7.53 1.18
CA VAL A 351 -4.30 -7.35 -0.07
C VAL A 351 -5.23 -7.02 -1.23
N TYR A 352 -6.29 -7.80 -1.39
CA TYR A 352 -7.23 -7.66 -2.49
C TYR A 352 -8.02 -6.33 -2.44
N PRO A 353 -8.63 -5.92 -1.31
CA PRO A 353 -9.28 -4.62 -1.21
C PRO A 353 -8.31 -3.45 -1.40
N LEU A 354 -7.13 -3.50 -0.78
CA LEU A 354 -6.14 -2.44 -0.94
C LEU A 354 -5.76 -2.26 -2.42
N LYS A 355 -5.52 -3.36 -3.12
CA LYS A 355 -5.21 -3.34 -4.55
C LYS A 355 -6.34 -2.71 -5.36
N ARG A 356 -7.57 -3.17 -5.14
CA ARG A 356 -8.76 -2.69 -5.86
C ARG A 356 -8.99 -1.19 -5.65
N PHE A 357 -9.06 -0.77 -4.39
CA PHE A 357 -9.39 0.61 -4.06
C PHE A 357 -8.24 1.58 -4.33
N SER A 358 -6.98 1.15 -4.20
CA SER A 358 -5.82 1.96 -4.58
C SER A 358 -5.81 2.25 -6.08
N ARG A 359 -6.12 1.26 -6.91
CA ARG A 359 -6.27 1.43 -8.36
C ARG A 359 -7.39 2.42 -8.69
N ASN A 360 -8.55 2.28 -8.05
CA ASN A 360 -9.69 3.16 -8.28
C ASN A 360 -9.37 4.61 -7.88
N LEU A 361 -8.78 4.78 -6.69
CA LEU A 361 -8.36 6.09 -6.18
C LEU A 361 -7.36 6.78 -7.10
N TYR A 362 -6.43 5.99 -7.64
CA TYR A 362 -5.45 6.48 -8.59
C TYR A 362 -6.11 6.99 -9.89
N TRP A 363 -6.96 6.17 -10.51
CA TRP A 363 -7.68 6.54 -11.74
C TRP A 363 -8.58 7.75 -11.56
N GLU A 364 -9.24 7.87 -10.42
CA GLU A 364 -10.05 9.02 -10.07
C GLU A 364 -9.22 10.30 -10.02
N SER A 365 -8.03 10.23 -9.43
CA SER A 365 -7.14 11.36 -9.33
C SER A 365 -6.65 11.87 -10.70
N MET A 366 -6.64 11.00 -11.70
CA MET A 366 -6.22 11.32 -13.09
C MET A 366 -7.37 11.74 -14.00
N ALA A 367 -8.63 11.53 -13.60
CA ALA A 367 -9.82 11.75 -14.44
C ALA A 367 -10.19 13.22 -14.69
N ALA A 368 -9.27 14.16 -14.51
CA ALA A 368 -9.53 15.60 -14.70
C ALA A 368 -9.91 16.01 -16.15
N ASP A 369 -9.83 15.11 -17.15
CA ASP A 369 -10.24 15.38 -18.53
C ASP A 369 -11.50 14.58 -18.91
N THR A 370 -12.66 15.09 -18.52
CA THR A 370 -13.99 14.51 -18.77
C THR A 370 -14.56 14.85 -20.16
N LYS A 371 -13.71 15.05 -21.17
CA LYS A 371 -14.20 15.31 -22.52
C LYS A 371 -14.95 14.09 -23.04
N LYS A 372 -16.24 14.29 -23.33
CA LYS A 372 -17.09 13.27 -23.93
C LYS A 372 -16.58 12.87 -25.32
N LYS A 373 -16.35 11.58 -25.51
CA LYS A 373 -15.94 11.01 -26.80
C LYS A 373 -17.11 10.44 -27.57
N LYS A 374 -17.99 9.70 -26.89
CA LYS A 374 -19.09 8.93 -27.50
C LYS A 374 -20.21 8.66 -26.51
N CYS A 375 -21.46 8.76 -26.95
CA CYS A 375 -22.62 8.26 -26.24
C CYS A 375 -22.70 6.72 -26.42
N LEU A 376 -22.91 5.98 -25.33
CA LEU A 376 -23.07 4.52 -25.33
C LEU A 376 -24.55 4.15 -25.22
N SER A 377 -25.31 4.88 -24.43
CA SER A 377 -26.75 4.77 -24.25
C SER A 377 -27.32 6.10 -23.76
N GLU A 378 -28.58 6.18 -23.43
CA GLU A 378 -29.22 7.32 -22.78
C GLU A 378 -28.60 7.62 -21.38
N PHE A 379 -28.05 6.61 -20.70
CA PHE A 379 -27.52 6.70 -19.35
C PHE A 379 -25.99 6.77 -19.27
N PHE A 380 -25.29 6.33 -20.31
CA PHE A 380 -23.83 6.18 -20.29
C PHE A 380 -23.13 6.82 -21.47
N ALA A 381 -22.00 7.41 -21.22
CA ALA A 381 -21.06 7.90 -22.21
C ALA A 381 -19.65 7.36 -21.99
N LEU A 382 -18.81 7.54 -23.01
CA LEU A 382 -17.39 7.18 -22.99
C LEU A 382 -16.56 8.47 -23.03
N ASN A 383 -15.56 8.58 -22.16
CA ASN A 383 -14.59 9.68 -22.20
C ASN A 383 -13.42 9.38 -23.15
N THR A 384 -12.48 10.33 -23.30
CA THR A 384 -11.30 10.17 -24.16
C THR A 384 -10.33 9.10 -23.69
N GLN A 385 -10.39 8.70 -22.42
CA GLN A 385 -9.60 7.63 -21.81
C GLN A 385 -10.25 6.25 -21.91
N ASN A 386 -11.33 6.12 -22.68
CA ASN A 386 -12.15 4.90 -22.80
C ASN A 386 -12.81 4.44 -21.49
N GLN A 387 -13.15 5.38 -20.60
CA GLN A 387 -13.89 5.09 -19.39
C GLN A 387 -15.38 5.32 -19.62
N ILE A 388 -16.20 4.37 -19.17
CA ILE A 388 -17.65 4.45 -19.11
C ILE A 388 -18.02 5.31 -17.90
N TYR A 389 -18.79 6.37 -18.12
CA TYR A 389 -19.28 7.25 -17.07
C TYR A 389 -20.76 7.54 -17.26
N PHE A 390 -21.44 8.02 -16.20
CA PHE A 390 -22.85 8.35 -16.27
C PHE A 390 -23.10 9.62 -17.09
N GLU A 391 -24.13 9.59 -17.92
CA GLU A 391 -24.75 10.83 -18.43
C GLU A 391 -25.48 11.55 -17.30
N LYS A 392 -25.75 12.84 -17.48
CA LYS A 392 -26.37 13.69 -16.46
C LYS A 392 -27.62 13.05 -15.86
N ASN A 393 -27.73 13.11 -14.52
CA ASN A 393 -28.87 12.59 -13.74
C ASN A 393 -29.04 11.07 -13.69
N SER A 394 -28.00 10.29 -14.02
CA SER A 394 -28.08 8.81 -14.01
C SER A 394 -27.39 8.16 -12.81
N GLU A 395 -27.01 8.92 -11.79
CA GLU A 395 -26.27 8.44 -10.61
C GLU A 395 -27.04 7.38 -9.80
N ASN A 396 -28.37 7.43 -9.80
CA ASN A 396 -29.23 6.47 -9.10
C ASN A 396 -29.73 5.32 -10.00
N LEU A 397 -29.20 5.19 -11.21
CA LEU A 397 -29.68 4.21 -12.20
C LEU A 397 -29.67 2.78 -11.65
N PHE A 398 -28.60 2.37 -11.00
CA PHE A 398 -28.47 0.99 -10.51
C PHE A 398 -29.44 0.63 -9.39
N SER A 399 -29.95 1.61 -8.64
CA SER A 399 -31.01 1.37 -7.66
C SER A 399 -32.39 1.27 -8.30
N GLN A 400 -32.61 1.92 -9.44
CA GLN A 400 -33.90 1.92 -10.16
C GLN A 400 -33.98 0.77 -11.16
N GLU A 401 -32.90 0.54 -11.90
CA GLU A 401 -32.75 -0.47 -12.93
C GLU A 401 -31.46 -1.30 -12.76
N PRO A 402 -31.44 -2.26 -11.80
CA PRO A 402 -30.22 -3.02 -11.47
C PRO A 402 -29.61 -3.80 -12.64
N LEU A 403 -30.41 -4.12 -13.66
CA LEU A 403 -29.95 -4.79 -14.88
C LEU A 403 -28.82 -4.06 -15.60
N TRP A 404 -28.75 -2.74 -15.48
CA TRP A 404 -27.64 -1.97 -16.06
C TRP A 404 -26.29 -2.27 -15.44
N MET A 405 -26.25 -2.77 -14.19
CA MET A 405 -24.99 -3.26 -13.60
C MET A 405 -24.38 -4.42 -14.39
N PHE A 406 -25.20 -5.25 -15.02
CA PHE A 406 -24.71 -6.35 -15.85
C PHE A 406 -24.39 -5.88 -17.28
N LYS A 407 -25.19 -4.99 -17.83
CA LYS A 407 -25.01 -4.45 -19.19
C LYS A 407 -23.67 -3.72 -19.36
N VAL A 408 -23.18 -2.98 -18.37
CA VAL A 408 -21.89 -2.26 -18.48
C VAL A 408 -20.71 -3.21 -18.66
N PHE A 409 -20.73 -4.42 -18.07
CA PHE A 409 -19.67 -5.40 -18.23
C PHE A 409 -19.60 -6.00 -19.63
N THR A 410 -20.70 -5.99 -20.39
CA THR A 410 -20.67 -6.41 -21.81
C THR A 410 -19.77 -5.48 -22.62
N TRP A 411 -19.85 -4.16 -22.39
CA TRP A 411 -18.99 -3.20 -23.07
C TRP A 411 -17.52 -3.34 -22.67
N VAL A 412 -17.24 -3.69 -21.40
CA VAL A 412 -15.87 -4.01 -20.95
C VAL A 412 -15.34 -5.21 -21.73
N ALA A 413 -16.14 -6.29 -21.82
CA ALA A 413 -15.74 -7.52 -22.50
C ALA A 413 -15.59 -7.37 -24.01
N GLU A 414 -16.45 -6.60 -24.66
CA GLU A 414 -16.48 -6.45 -26.11
C GLU A 414 -15.49 -5.40 -26.63
N ARG A 415 -15.24 -4.32 -25.87
CA ARG A 415 -14.57 -3.11 -26.36
C ARG A 415 -13.34 -2.67 -25.58
N ASN A 416 -12.95 -3.38 -24.54
CA ASN A 416 -11.86 -3.01 -23.62
C ASN A 416 -12.08 -1.66 -22.92
N TYR A 417 -13.33 -1.33 -22.61
CA TYR A 417 -13.59 -0.12 -21.86
C TYR A 417 -13.28 -0.33 -20.38
N TYR A 418 -13.09 0.78 -19.68
CA TYR A 418 -12.89 0.82 -18.24
C TYR A 418 -14.13 1.40 -17.58
N LEU A 419 -14.35 1.08 -16.31
CA LEU A 419 -15.37 1.75 -15.52
C LEU A 419 -14.79 3.02 -14.92
N SER A 420 -15.51 4.14 -15.00
CA SER A 420 -15.14 5.32 -14.23
C SER A 420 -15.31 5.06 -12.73
N TYR A 421 -14.70 5.89 -11.93
CA TYR A 421 -14.88 5.80 -10.47
C TYR A 421 -16.36 5.91 -10.06
N GLU A 422 -17.10 6.85 -10.63
CA GLU A 422 -18.53 7.04 -10.34
C GLU A 422 -19.34 5.77 -10.61
N VAL A 423 -19.12 5.13 -11.75
CA VAL A 423 -19.79 3.86 -12.12
C VAL A 423 -19.34 2.74 -11.19
N THR A 424 -18.06 2.65 -10.89
CA THR A 424 -17.50 1.67 -9.93
C THR A 424 -18.15 1.84 -8.55
N ARG A 425 -18.19 3.06 -8.04
CA ARG A 425 -18.80 3.39 -6.76
C ARG A 425 -20.29 3.07 -6.72
N ALA A 426 -21.01 3.39 -7.79
CA ALA A 426 -22.44 3.09 -7.89
C ALA A 426 -22.70 1.57 -7.88
N ILE A 427 -21.87 0.77 -8.58
CA ILE A 427 -21.96 -0.69 -8.49
C ILE A 427 -21.72 -1.15 -7.04
N GLU A 428 -20.67 -0.67 -6.37
CA GLU A 428 -20.36 -1.03 -4.97
C GLU A 428 -21.51 -0.69 -4.00
N GLN A 429 -22.21 0.40 -4.24
CA GLN A 429 -23.32 0.85 -3.39
C GLN A 429 -24.60 0.04 -3.60
N HIS A 430 -24.81 -0.51 -4.80
CA HIS A 430 -26.08 -1.12 -5.20
C HIS A 430 -25.97 -2.60 -5.58
N VAL A 431 -24.77 -3.20 -5.52
CA VAL A 431 -24.57 -4.60 -5.89
C VAL A 431 -25.46 -5.56 -5.09
N ASP A 432 -25.74 -5.25 -3.83
CA ASP A 432 -26.65 -6.05 -3.00
C ASP A 432 -28.10 -6.07 -3.53
N GLN A 433 -28.46 -5.10 -4.37
CA GLN A 433 -29.80 -5.02 -4.98
C GLN A 433 -29.87 -5.78 -6.30
N ALA A 434 -28.75 -6.28 -6.82
CA ALA A 434 -28.70 -7.01 -8.09
C ALA A 434 -29.55 -8.29 -8.10
N TYR A 435 -29.87 -8.86 -6.91
CA TYR A 435 -30.80 -10.01 -6.80
C TYR A 435 -32.18 -9.70 -7.38
N LEU A 436 -32.64 -8.44 -7.40
CA LEU A 436 -33.93 -8.04 -7.93
C LEU A 436 -34.10 -8.41 -9.40
N VAL A 437 -32.99 -8.41 -10.16
CA VAL A 437 -32.99 -8.80 -11.58
C VAL A 437 -33.38 -10.27 -11.78
N PHE A 438 -33.07 -11.13 -10.80
CA PHE A 438 -33.35 -12.56 -10.86
C PHE A 438 -34.75 -12.92 -10.35
N MET A 439 -35.50 -11.94 -9.83
CA MET A 439 -36.89 -12.11 -9.42
C MET A 439 -37.87 -11.94 -10.59
N ASP A 440 -37.44 -11.34 -11.70
CA ASP A 440 -38.21 -11.14 -12.92
C ASP A 440 -37.61 -12.00 -14.06
N GLU A 441 -38.46 -12.82 -14.70
CA GLU A 441 -37.99 -13.79 -15.72
C GLU A 441 -37.44 -13.09 -16.98
N GLU A 442 -37.96 -11.94 -17.38
CA GLU A 442 -37.46 -11.19 -18.54
C GLU A 442 -36.06 -10.62 -18.24
N SER A 443 -35.91 -9.95 -17.10
CA SER A 443 -34.62 -9.42 -16.63
C SER A 443 -33.58 -10.51 -16.42
N LYS A 444 -34.00 -11.68 -15.93
CA LYS A 444 -33.12 -12.85 -15.78
C LYS A 444 -32.60 -13.34 -17.13
N LEU A 445 -33.45 -13.44 -18.13
CA LEU A 445 -33.06 -13.82 -19.49
C LEU A 445 -32.08 -12.80 -20.10
N GLU A 446 -32.34 -11.49 -19.91
CA GLU A 446 -31.40 -10.45 -20.34
C GLU A 446 -30.06 -10.56 -19.61
N THR A 447 -30.06 -10.90 -18.34
CA THR A 447 -28.83 -11.10 -17.56
C THR A 447 -28.04 -12.32 -18.06
N GLN A 448 -28.70 -13.41 -18.40
CA GLN A 448 -28.09 -14.56 -19.06
C GLN A 448 -27.48 -14.19 -20.42
N ASP A 449 -28.16 -13.36 -21.20
CA ASP A 449 -27.59 -12.84 -22.47
C ASP A 449 -26.38 -11.97 -22.23
N CYS A 450 -26.41 -11.10 -21.22
CA CYS A 450 -25.23 -10.32 -20.81
C CYS A 450 -24.03 -11.23 -20.50
N PHE A 451 -24.25 -12.31 -19.73
CA PHE A 451 -23.17 -13.26 -19.41
C PHE A 451 -22.62 -13.96 -20.66
N LYS A 452 -23.49 -14.41 -21.56
CA LYS A 452 -23.09 -15.03 -22.84
C LYS A 452 -22.27 -14.05 -23.70
N ARG A 453 -22.67 -12.79 -23.75
CA ARG A 453 -21.94 -11.73 -24.46
C ARG A 453 -20.58 -11.47 -23.82
N ILE A 454 -20.50 -11.46 -22.48
CA ILE A 454 -19.24 -11.30 -21.75
C ILE A 454 -18.29 -12.45 -22.11
N ILE A 455 -18.71 -13.71 -22.04
CA ILE A 455 -17.86 -14.86 -22.38
C ILE A 455 -17.40 -14.82 -23.84
N ARG A 456 -18.29 -14.42 -24.78
CA ARG A 456 -17.93 -14.26 -26.20
C ARG A 456 -16.99 -13.08 -26.46
N GLY A 457 -17.01 -12.09 -25.58
CA GLY A 457 -16.23 -10.87 -25.73
C GLY A 457 -14.74 -11.11 -25.90
N LYS A 458 -14.09 -10.20 -26.63
CA LYS A 458 -12.64 -10.27 -26.90
C LYS A 458 -11.80 -10.02 -25.65
N TYR A 459 -12.34 -9.28 -24.68
CA TYR A 459 -11.70 -8.95 -23.40
C TYR A 459 -12.45 -9.59 -22.23
N PHE A 460 -12.91 -10.82 -22.41
CA PHE A 460 -13.77 -11.53 -21.47
C PHE A 460 -13.12 -11.72 -20.10
N ALA A 461 -11.82 -12.03 -20.05
CA ALA A 461 -11.12 -12.25 -18.78
C ALA A 461 -11.14 -11.01 -17.88
N LYS A 462 -10.93 -9.82 -18.46
CA LYS A 462 -11.06 -8.53 -17.75
C LYS A 462 -12.46 -8.36 -17.14
N ALA A 463 -13.51 -8.64 -17.90
CA ALA A 463 -14.89 -8.49 -17.42
C ALA A 463 -15.22 -9.53 -16.34
N ILE A 464 -14.81 -10.80 -16.50
CA ILE A 464 -15.00 -11.86 -15.48
C ILE A 464 -14.26 -11.50 -14.19
N ARG A 465 -13.04 -10.98 -14.29
CA ARG A 465 -12.29 -10.50 -13.14
C ARG A 465 -13.02 -9.39 -12.38
N LEU A 466 -13.57 -8.40 -13.10
CA LEU A 466 -14.36 -7.33 -12.48
C LEU A 466 -15.64 -7.89 -11.85
N LEU A 467 -16.36 -8.80 -12.50
CA LEU A 467 -17.52 -9.46 -11.91
C LEU A 467 -17.16 -10.18 -10.60
N HIS A 468 -16.01 -10.85 -10.56
CA HIS A 468 -15.50 -11.47 -9.33
C HIS A 468 -15.14 -10.41 -8.27
N GLU A 469 -14.49 -9.32 -8.67
CA GLU A 469 -14.10 -8.21 -7.78
C GLU A 469 -15.30 -7.55 -7.11
N PHE A 470 -16.42 -7.43 -7.82
CA PHE A 470 -17.67 -6.89 -7.25
C PHE A 470 -18.52 -7.95 -6.54
N GLY A 471 -18.07 -9.22 -6.50
CA GLY A 471 -18.84 -10.32 -5.93
C GLY A 471 -19.93 -10.87 -6.89
N ILE A 472 -20.20 -10.17 -7.99
CA ILE A 472 -21.30 -10.50 -8.92
C ILE A 472 -21.15 -11.91 -9.52
N LEU A 473 -19.92 -12.33 -9.85
CA LEU A 473 -19.68 -13.65 -10.41
C LEU A 473 -20.17 -14.76 -9.48
N GLY A 474 -19.81 -14.69 -8.20
CA GLY A 474 -20.12 -15.71 -7.20
C GLY A 474 -21.49 -15.54 -6.56
N ASP A 475 -22.03 -14.33 -6.46
CA ASP A 475 -23.30 -14.11 -5.77
C ASP A 475 -24.50 -14.32 -6.70
N TYR A 476 -24.32 -14.08 -8.01
CA TYR A 476 -25.43 -14.05 -8.96
C TYR A 476 -25.31 -14.99 -10.16
N PHE A 477 -24.11 -15.22 -10.69
CA PHE A 477 -23.92 -16.07 -11.88
C PHE A 477 -23.56 -17.51 -11.54
N ILE A 478 -22.55 -17.71 -10.68
CA ILE A 478 -22.00 -19.02 -10.32
C ILE A 478 -21.78 -19.07 -8.80
N PRO A 479 -22.85 -19.34 -8.01
CA PRO A 479 -22.75 -19.35 -6.54
C PRO A 479 -21.66 -20.28 -6.00
N GLU A 480 -21.40 -21.37 -6.71
CA GLU A 480 -20.38 -22.34 -6.39
C GLU A 480 -18.96 -21.76 -6.43
N PHE A 481 -18.74 -20.69 -7.20
CA PHE A 481 -17.45 -20.01 -7.30
C PHE A 481 -17.02 -19.37 -5.96
N ASN A 482 -17.99 -18.97 -5.12
CA ASN A 482 -17.69 -18.43 -3.78
C ASN A 482 -17.03 -19.48 -2.87
N ASN A 483 -17.32 -20.77 -3.09
CA ASN A 483 -16.73 -21.86 -2.32
C ASN A 483 -15.24 -22.08 -2.65
N LEU A 484 -14.75 -21.54 -3.76
CA LEU A 484 -13.34 -21.62 -4.16
C LEU A 484 -12.45 -20.60 -3.45
N LYS A 485 -13.05 -19.54 -2.92
CA LYS A 485 -12.32 -18.44 -2.26
C LYS A 485 -11.47 -18.95 -1.10
N GLY A 486 -10.17 -18.76 -1.21
CA GLY A 486 -9.21 -19.13 -0.17
C GLY A 486 -8.94 -20.64 -0.04
N ILE A 487 -9.35 -21.46 -0.99
CA ILE A 487 -8.86 -22.85 -1.05
C ILE A 487 -7.42 -22.79 -1.52
N LEU A 488 -6.51 -23.08 -0.58
CA LEU A 488 -5.10 -23.29 -0.84
C LEU A 488 -4.91 -24.77 -1.21
N GLN A 489 -4.40 -25.00 -2.39
CA GLN A 489 -3.95 -26.34 -2.80
C GLN A 489 -2.55 -26.60 -2.28
N ASP A 490 -2.08 -27.86 -2.49
CA ASP A 490 -0.77 -28.28 -2.04
C ASP A 490 0.32 -27.29 -2.46
N ILE A 491 1.09 -26.88 -1.49
CA ILE A 491 2.06 -25.78 -1.48
C ILE A 491 3.11 -25.90 -2.59
N TYR A 492 3.41 -27.12 -3.02
CA TYR A 492 4.46 -27.40 -3.99
C TYR A 492 4.01 -27.31 -5.45
N VAL A 493 2.70 -27.27 -5.71
CA VAL A 493 2.15 -27.35 -7.07
C VAL A 493 1.43 -26.06 -7.48
N HIS A 494 0.76 -25.37 -6.56
CA HIS A 494 -0.10 -24.21 -6.86
C HIS A 494 0.35 -22.95 -6.16
N LYS A 495 0.58 -21.88 -6.95
CA LYS A 495 1.01 -20.57 -6.45
C LYS A 495 -0.15 -19.70 -5.92
N PHE A 496 -1.41 -20.06 -6.22
CA PHE A 496 -2.58 -19.19 -6.04
C PHE A 496 -3.73 -19.91 -5.32
N PRO A 497 -4.60 -19.21 -4.57
CA PRO A 497 -5.93 -19.69 -4.23
C PRO A 497 -6.69 -20.11 -5.49
N THR A 498 -7.59 -21.10 -5.37
CA THR A 498 -8.23 -21.72 -6.53
C THR A 498 -9.01 -20.74 -7.41
N ASP A 499 -9.77 -19.82 -6.82
CA ASP A 499 -10.49 -18.78 -7.56
C ASP A 499 -9.55 -17.87 -8.36
N ILE A 500 -8.43 -17.49 -7.77
CA ILE A 500 -7.43 -16.65 -8.43
C ILE A 500 -6.64 -17.42 -9.48
N HIS A 501 -6.38 -18.72 -9.24
CA HIS A 501 -5.81 -19.61 -10.25
C HIS A 501 -6.67 -19.63 -11.51
N ILE A 502 -7.98 -19.81 -11.36
CA ILE A 502 -8.93 -19.78 -12.48
C ILE A 502 -8.89 -18.44 -13.22
N LEU A 503 -8.95 -17.32 -12.49
CA LEU A 503 -8.88 -15.99 -13.11
C LEU A 503 -7.55 -15.76 -13.86
N SER A 504 -6.44 -16.27 -13.31
CA SER A 504 -5.13 -16.19 -13.99
C SER A 504 -5.08 -17.07 -15.24
N ALA A 505 -5.69 -18.26 -15.20
CA ALA A 505 -5.81 -19.10 -16.37
C ALA A 505 -6.66 -18.45 -17.48
N LEU A 506 -7.72 -17.72 -17.10
CA LEU A 506 -8.51 -16.95 -18.06
C LEU A 506 -7.71 -15.78 -18.68
N ASP A 507 -6.84 -15.10 -17.90
CA ASP A 507 -5.97 -14.06 -18.44
C ASP A 507 -4.98 -14.63 -19.47
N VAL A 508 -4.36 -15.77 -19.17
CA VAL A 508 -3.49 -16.48 -20.12
C VAL A 508 -4.26 -16.85 -21.38
N LEU A 509 -5.46 -17.43 -21.22
CA LEU A 509 -6.31 -17.79 -22.35
C LEU A 509 -6.68 -16.55 -23.19
N ASN A 510 -6.96 -15.42 -22.54
CA ASN A 510 -7.24 -14.15 -23.22
C ASN A 510 -6.01 -13.59 -23.96
N GLY A 511 -4.81 -13.79 -23.42
CA GLY A 511 -3.55 -13.44 -24.10
C GLY A 511 -3.39 -14.19 -25.44
N LEU A 512 -3.82 -15.45 -25.52
CA LEU A 512 -3.82 -16.23 -26.77
C LEU A 512 -4.72 -15.62 -27.86
N GLU A 513 -5.82 -14.99 -27.49
CA GLU A 513 -6.71 -14.25 -28.43
C GLU A 513 -5.95 -13.13 -29.16
N PHE A 514 -5.04 -12.46 -28.45
CA PHE A 514 -4.26 -11.33 -28.98
C PHE A 514 -2.89 -11.73 -29.56
N ARG A 515 -2.55 -13.02 -29.52
CA ARG A 515 -1.21 -13.53 -29.83
C ARG A 515 -0.11 -12.90 -28.96
N ASP A 516 -0.48 -12.42 -27.80
CA ASP A 516 0.42 -11.88 -26.77
C ASP A 516 0.89 -13.03 -25.86
N THR A 517 1.67 -13.93 -26.44
CA THR A 517 2.20 -15.11 -25.75
C THR A 517 3.58 -15.45 -26.26
N ALA A 518 4.41 -15.97 -25.36
CA ALA A 518 5.74 -16.48 -25.70
C ALA A 518 5.68 -17.79 -26.52
N ASP A 519 4.51 -18.45 -26.59
CA ASP A 519 4.31 -19.70 -27.31
C ASP A 519 3.35 -19.52 -28.49
N PRO A 520 3.88 -19.35 -29.73
CA PRO A 520 3.08 -19.25 -30.94
C PRO A 520 2.19 -20.47 -31.21
N PHE A 521 2.64 -21.66 -30.82
CA PHE A 521 1.87 -22.90 -31.02
C PHE A 521 0.56 -22.91 -30.24
N LEU A 522 0.60 -22.50 -28.97
CA LEU A 522 -0.64 -22.38 -28.16
C LEU A 522 -1.62 -21.36 -28.76
N SER A 523 -1.09 -20.25 -29.30
CA SER A 523 -1.96 -19.26 -29.97
C SER A 523 -2.61 -19.81 -31.24
N GLU A 524 -1.86 -20.54 -32.07
CA GLU A 524 -2.41 -21.20 -33.26
C GLU A 524 -3.47 -22.24 -32.86
N LEU A 525 -3.20 -23.06 -31.84
CA LEU A 525 -4.16 -24.04 -31.31
C LEU A 525 -5.45 -23.37 -30.82
N TYR A 526 -5.32 -22.26 -30.08
CA TYR A 526 -6.49 -21.48 -29.66
C TYR A 526 -7.30 -20.98 -30.86
N HIS A 527 -6.66 -20.41 -31.88
CA HIS A 527 -7.35 -19.91 -33.06
C HIS A 527 -7.96 -21.01 -33.93
N SER A 528 -7.45 -22.23 -33.89
CA SER A 528 -8.00 -23.40 -34.59
C SER A 528 -9.26 -23.99 -33.91
N GLN A 529 -9.52 -23.65 -32.64
CA GLN A 529 -10.69 -24.15 -31.93
C GLN A 529 -12.00 -23.63 -32.55
N ARG A 530 -12.92 -24.55 -32.80
CA ARG A 530 -14.24 -24.25 -33.37
C ARG A 530 -15.14 -23.54 -32.37
N ASP A 531 -15.17 -24.03 -31.15
CA ASP A 531 -15.98 -23.45 -30.08
C ASP A 531 -15.10 -22.84 -28.97
N LYS A 532 -14.80 -21.57 -29.15
CA LYS A 532 -14.06 -20.78 -28.15
C LYS A 532 -14.89 -20.53 -26.89
N THR A 533 -16.22 -20.51 -27.00
CA THR A 533 -17.10 -20.30 -25.85
C THR A 533 -17.02 -21.50 -24.90
N ALA A 534 -17.11 -22.71 -25.44
CA ALA A 534 -16.93 -23.92 -24.65
C ALA A 534 -15.55 -24.00 -23.99
N LEU A 535 -14.49 -23.64 -24.72
CA LEU A 535 -13.12 -23.57 -24.15
C LEU A 535 -13.04 -22.58 -22.99
N LYS A 536 -13.57 -21.36 -23.13
CA LYS A 536 -13.57 -20.32 -22.09
C LYS A 536 -14.35 -20.76 -20.85
N LEU A 537 -15.52 -21.38 -21.04
CA LEU A 537 -16.33 -21.94 -19.95
C LEU A 537 -15.63 -23.13 -19.29
N SER A 538 -14.96 -24.01 -20.05
CA SER A 538 -14.17 -25.11 -19.50
C SER A 538 -13.06 -24.61 -18.59
N VAL A 539 -12.33 -23.56 -18.98
CA VAL A 539 -11.30 -22.94 -18.12
C VAL A 539 -11.92 -22.26 -16.90
N LEU A 540 -13.08 -21.60 -17.04
CA LEU A 540 -13.76 -20.96 -15.91
C LEU A 540 -14.24 -21.98 -14.87
N LEU A 541 -14.64 -23.19 -15.29
CA LEU A 541 -15.31 -24.18 -14.44
C LEU A 541 -14.46 -25.40 -14.10
N HIS A 542 -13.23 -25.54 -14.62
CA HIS A 542 -12.44 -26.78 -14.49
C HIS A 542 -12.21 -27.22 -13.05
N ASP A 543 -12.08 -26.29 -12.14
CA ASP A 543 -11.79 -26.53 -10.73
C ASP A 543 -13.00 -26.36 -9.80
N ILE A 544 -14.21 -26.18 -10.35
CA ILE A 544 -15.40 -25.83 -9.56
C ILE A 544 -15.73 -26.89 -8.48
N GLY A 545 -15.40 -28.14 -8.74
CA GLY A 545 -15.64 -29.26 -7.81
C GLY A 545 -14.78 -29.19 -6.53
N LYS A 546 -13.69 -28.45 -6.54
CA LYS A 546 -12.82 -28.29 -5.35
C LYS A 546 -13.56 -27.62 -4.20
N GLY A 547 -14.48 -26.70 -4.49
CA GLY A 547 -15.28 -26.00 -3.49
C GLY A 547 -16.38 -26.85 -2.85
N ALA A 548 -16.77 -27.94 -3.47
CA ALA A 548 -17.87 -28.83 -3.03
C ALA A 548 -17.36 -30.22 -2.58
N LYS A 549 -16.06 -30.49 -2.67
CA LYS A 549 -15.46 -31.78 -2.30
C LYS A 549 -15.58 -32.02 -0.79
N VAL A 550 -16.05 -33.24 -0.43
CA VAL A 550 -16.15 -33.71 0.95
C VAL A 550 -15.25 -34.95 1.12
N GLY A 551 -14.27 -34.87 2.02
CA GLY A 551 -13.34 -35.97 2.30
C GLY A 551 -12.48 -36.35 1.08
N ASP A 552 -12.35 -37.64 0.80
CA ASP A 552 -11.52 -38.18 -0.28
C ASP A 552 -12.23 -38.25 -1.64
N GLN A 553 -13.31 -37.49 -1.85
CA GLN A 553 -14.00 -37.46 -3.14
C GLN A 553 -13.08 -36.96 -4.24
N ASN A 554 -13.20 -37.54 -5.45
CA ASN A 554 -12.56 -37.00 -6.64
C ASN A 554 -13.21 -35.69 -7.07
N GLU A 555 -12.45 -34.61 -7.00
CA GLU A 555 -12.92 -33.26 -7.30
C GLU A 555 -13.39 -33.05 -8.73
N GLU A 556 -12.77 -33.78 -9.68
CA GLU A 556 -13.15 -33.72 -11.10
C GLU A 556 -14.53 -34.33 -11.33
N LEU A 557 -14.84 -35.45 -10.66
CA LEU A 557 -16.15 -36.10 -10.72
C LEU A 557 -17.23 -35.22 -10.03
N VAL A 558 -16.88 -34.57 -8.95
CA VAL A 558 -17.77 -33.62 -8.26
C VAL A 558 -18.09 -32.46 -9.21
N GLY A 559 -17.06 -31.85 -9.81
CA GLY A 559 -17.23 -30.76 -10.78
C GLY A 559 -18.07 -31.17 -11.98
N ALA A 560 -17.79 -32.34 -12.57
CA ALA A 560 -18.55 -32.85 -13.72
C ALA A 560 -20.05 -33.00 -13.45
N ARG A 561 -20.46 -33.31 -12.21
CA ARG A 561 -21.87 -33.39 -11.81
C ARG A 561 -22.51 -32.01 -11.61
N MET A 562 -21.74 -30.99 -11.26
CA MET A 562 -22.23 -29.63 -11.00
C MET A 562 -22.37 -28.81 -12.28
N ILE A 563 -21.48 -28.99 -13.24
CA ILE A 563 -21.38 -28.19 -14.46
C ILE A 563 -22.68 -28.13 -15.25
N PRO A 564 -23.45 -29.23 -15.50
CA PRO A 564 -24.70 -29.13 -16.25
C PRO A 564 -25.72 -28.16 -15.63
N GLN A 565 -25.89 -28.20 -14.31
CA GLN A 565 -26.78 -27.28 -13.61
C GLN A 565 -26.32 -25.83 -13.68
N ILE A 566 -25.01 -25.60 -13.54
CA ILE A 566 -24.41 -24.26 -13.65
C ILE A 566 -24.64 -23.68 -15.06
N LEU A 567 -24.38 -24.49 -16.10
CA LEU A 567 -24.59 -24.06 -17.49
C LEU A 567 -26.08 -23.78 -17.79
N ASN A 568 -26.99 -24.59 -17.27
CA ASN A 568 -28.42 -24.34 -17.39
C ASN A 568 -28.82 -23.02 -16.71
N ASN A 569 -28.32 -22.74 -15.51
CA ASN A 569 -28.58 -21.48 -14.82
C ASN A 569 -28.03 -20.26 -15.58
N LEU A 570 -26.93 -20.42 -16.32
CA LEU A 570 -26.35 -19.41 -17.21
C LEU A 570 -27.06 -19.31 -18.57
N GLY A 571 -28.13 -20.11 -18.80
CA GLY A 571 -28.91 -20.11 -20.01
C GLY A 571 -28.27 -20.86 -21.18
N TYR A 572 -27.26 -21.72 -20.94
CA TYR A 572 -26.77 -22.66 -21.96
C TYR A 572 -27.62 -23.92 -21.91
N SER A 573 -28.16 -24.33 -23.04
CA SER A 573 -28.91 -25.59 -23.18
C SER A 573 -27.98 -26.79 -23.39
N ASP A 574 -28.48 -27.98 -23.14
CA ASP A 574 -27.78 -29.28 -23.24
C ASP A 574 -27.31 -29.69 -24.66
N ASN A 575 -27.06 -28.74 -25.57
CA ASN A 575 -26.61 -29.04 -26.94
C ASN A 575 -25.09 -28.99 -27.05
#